data_f19a6d883ae496926c606e786e501c3c
#
_entry.id   f19a6d883ae496926c606e786e501c3c
#
_cell.length_a   1.000
_cell.length_b   1.000
_cell.length_c   1.000
_cell.angle_alpha   90.00
_cell.angle_beta   90.00
_cell.angle_gamma   90.00
#
_symmetry.space_group_name_H-M   'P 1'
#
loop_
_entity.id
_entity.type
_entity.pdbx_description
1 polymer ?
#
loop_
_entity_poly.entity_id
_entity_poly.type
_entity_poly.pdbx_seq_one_letter_code
_entity_poly.pdbx_strand_id
1 'polypeptide(L)'
;MKYALVLDSLQDVQKFTEIVKQIDVDVRLLGRDENGNPWELSAKSVFCTVLLGTHIQRRHTHPPKNIDWNTIYCECSHDIYHLIRDYVKE
;
A
#
# COMPACT_ATOMS: atom_id res chain seq x y z
N MET A 1 0.41 -8.74 -11.56
CA MET A 1 -0.39 -9.25 -10.44
C MET A 1 -0.72 -8.12 -9.50
N LYS A 2 -1.91 -8.13 -8.96
CA LYS A 2 -2.43 -7.04 -8.15
C LYS A 2 -2.96 -7.60 -6.82
N TYR A 3 -2.50 -7.02 -5.71
CA TYR A 3 -2.87 -7.47 -4.38
C TYR A 3 -3.48 -6.33 -3.58
N ALA A 4 -4.58 -6.60 -2.88
CA ALA A 4 -5.14 -5.63 -1.93
C ALA A 4 -4.37 -5.72 -0.63
N LEU A 5 -3.88 -4.58 -0.13
CA LEU A 5 -3.03 -4.53 1.04
C LEU A 5 -3.83 -4.20 2.31
N VAL A 6 -3.38 -4.79 3.42
CA VAL A 6 -3.86 -4.46 4.76
C VAL A 6 -2.66 -3.99 5.57
N LEU A 7 -2.58 -2.67 5.80
CA LEU A 7 -1.52 -2.04 6.56
C LEU A 7 -2.19 -1.23 7.67
N ASP A 8 -2.18 -1.76 8.88
CA ASP A 8 -2.95 -1.20 10.00
C ASP A 8 -2.13 -0.28 10.91
N SER A 9 -0.81 -0.29 10.77
CA SER A 9 0.08 0.50 11.63
C SER A 9 1.28 0.99 10.86
N LEU A 10 1.99 1.97 11.42
CA LEU A 10 3.26 2.44 10.85
C LEU A 10 4.31 1.34 10.84
N GLN A 11 4.26 0.43 11.81
CA GLN A 11 5.16 -0.71 11.84
C GLN A 11 4.94 -1.63 10.65
N ASP A 12 3.67 -1.88 10.30
CA ASP A 12 3.33 -2.67 9.11
C ASP A 12 3.89 -2.01 7.84
N VAL A 13 3.76 -0.69 7.73
CA VAL A 13 4.29 0.06 6.59
C VAL A 13 5.80 -0.10 6.49
N GLN A 14 6.51 0.04 7.61
CA GLN A 14 7.96 -0.09 7.63
C GLN A 14 8.41 -1.48 7.20
N LYS A 15 7.78 -2.52 7.74
CA LYS A 15 8.10 -3.91 7.38
C LYS A 15 7.80 -4.20 5.91
N PHE A 16 6.66 -3.75 5.43
CA PHE A 16 6.27 -3.94 4.04
C PHE A 16 7.26 -3.26 3.10
N THR A 17 7.62 -2.00 3.36
CA THR A 17 8.55 -1.27 2.51
C THR A 17 9.95 -1.89 2.53
N GLU A 18 10.40 -2.43 3.66
CA GLU A 18 11.67 -3.14 3.73
C GLU A 18 11.69 -4.38 2.84
N ILE A 19 10.61 -5.14 2.85
CA ILE A 19 10.47 -6.32 1.99
C ILE A 19 10.53 -5.91 0.52
N VAL A 20 9.77 -4.90 0.14
CA VAL A 20 9.67 -4.46 -1.24
C VAL A 20 11.00 -3.92 -1.76
N LYS A 21 11.77 -3.23 -0.93
CA LYS A 21 13.07 -2.69 -1.32
C LYS A 21 14.08 -3.77 -1.68
N GLN A 22 13.88 -4.98 -1.19
CA GLN A 22 14.77 -6.11 -1.47
C GLN A 22 14.40 -6.89 -2.73
N ILE A 23 13.26 -6.56 -3.31
CA ILE A 23 12.77 -7.22 -4.53
C ILE A 23 13.38 -6.54 -5.75
N ASP A 24 13.91 -7.31 -6.69
CA ASP A 24 14.57 -6.79 -7.90
C ASP A 24 13.60 -6.37 -9.00
N VAL A 25 12.31 -6.52 -8.79
CA VAL A 25 11.31 -6.14 -9.77
C VAL A 25 10.60 -4.86 -9.36
N ASP A 26 10.05 -4.15 -10.34
CA ASP A 26 9.31 -2.93 -10.08
C ASP A 26 7.98 -3.25 -9.40
N VAL A 27 7.73 -2.61 -8.26
CA VAL A 27 6.50 -2.78 -7.50
C VAL A 27 5.82 -1.41 -7.40
N ARG A 28 4.56 -1.35 -7.75
CA ARG A 28 3.78 -0.11 -7.71
C ARG A 28 2.67 -0.19 -6.70
N LEU A 29 2.41 0.93 -6.05
CA LEU A 29 1.27 1.09 -5.16
C LEU A 29 0.22 1.93 -5.86
N LEU A 30 -1.02 1.50 -5.75
CA LEU A 30 -2.18 2.15 -6.37
C LEU A 30 -3.23 2.40 -5.31
N GLY A 31 -3.87 3.54 -5.39
CA GLY A 31 -4.94 3.88 -4.46
C GLY A 31 -5.76 5.04 -4.98
N ARG A 32 -6.67 5.53 -4.14
CA ARG A 32 -7.49 6.70 -4.43
C ARG A 32 -7.41 7.68 -3.29
N ASP A 33 -7.50 8.96 -3.59
CA ASP A 33 -7.55 10.01 -2.57
C ASP A 33 -8.99 10.20 -2.05
N GLU A 34 -9.19 11.17 -1.16
CA GLU A 34 -10.49 11.47 -0.56
C GLU A 34 -11.55 11.81 -1.59
N ASN A 35 -11.14 12.36 -2.72
CA ASN A 35 -12.03 12.77 -3.80
C ASN A 35 -12.28 11.66 -4.81
N GLY A 36 -11.70 10.49 -4.61
CA GLY A 36 -11.82 9.36 -5.52
C GLY A 36 -10.85 9.39 -6.69
N ASN A 37 -9.90 10.34 -6.70
CA ASN A 37 -8.92 10.43 -7.77
C ASN A 37 -7.84 9.36 -7.59
N PRO A 38 -7.50 8.60 -8.64
CA PRO A 38 -6.48 7.58 -8.54
C PRO A 38 -5.09 8.17 -8.37
N TRP A 39 -4.25 7.50 -7.59
CA TRP A 39 -2.83 7.83 -7.49
C TRP A 39 -2.00 6.55 -7.67
N GLU A 40 -0.78 6.73 -8.10
CA GLU A 40 0.16 5.65 -8.33
C GLU A 40 1.55 6.09 -7.89
N LEU A 41 2.27 5.19 -7.21
CA LEU A 41 3.59 5.49 -6.67
C LEU A 41 4.44 4.23 -6.71
N SER A 42 5.74 4.37 -7.03
CA SER A 42 6.66 3.26 -6.89
C SER A 42 6.82 2.90 -5.42
N ALA A 43 6.67 1.62 -5.09
CA ALA A 43 6.82 1.14 -3.72
C ALA A 43 8.26 1.32 -3.19
N LYS A 44 9.21 1.54 -4.09
CA LYS A 44 10.62 1.79 -3.72
C LYS A 44 10.95 3.27 -3.53
N SER A 45 9.97 4.16 -3.76
CA SER A 45 10.14 5.59 -3.56
C SER A 45 10.26 5.91 -2.08
N VAL A 46 11.11 6.89 -1.75
CA VAL A 46 11.23 7.40 -0.38
C VAL A 46 9.93 8.03 0.13
N PHE A 47 9.07 8.50 -0.78
CA PHE A 47 7.79 9.08 -0.43
C PHE A 47 6.72 8.03 -0.08
N CYS A 48 6.96 6.78 -0.41
CA CYS A 48 6.02 5.69 -0.17
C CYS A 48 5.67 5.57 1.32
N THR A 49 6.66 5.56 2.19
CA THR A 49 6.45 5.44 3.64
C THR A 49 5.65 6.61 4.18
N VAL A 50 5.94 7.83 3.70
CA VAL A 50 5.23 9.04 4.12
C VAL A 50 3.76 8.97 3.68
N LEU A 51 3.52 8.60 2.43
CA LEU A 51 2.17 8.51 1.87
C LEU A 51 1.34 7.46 2.61
N LEU A 52 1.90 6.27 2.83
CA LEU A 52 1.19 5.19 3.51
C LEU A 52 0.93 5.55 4.97
N GLY A 53 1.89 6.18 5.65
CA GLY A 53 1.71 6.63 7.02
C GLY A 53 0.58 7.65 7.13
N THR A 54 0.53 8.62 6.22
CA THR A 54 -0.54 9.61 6.17
C THR A 54 -1.89 8.95 5.92
N HIS A 55 -1.94 7.98 5.01
CA HIS A 55 -3.16 7.24 4.69
C HIS A 55 -3.71 6.50 5.92
N ILE A 56 -2.84 5.81 6.65
CA ILE A 56 -3.24 5.09 7.87
C ILE A 56 -3.76 6.07 8.92
N GLN A 57 -3.10 7.20 9.11
CA GLN A 57 -3.52 8.21 10.06
C GLN A 57 -4.90 8.76 9.71
N ARG A 58 -5.18 9.01 8.44
CA ARG A 58 -6.49 9.46 7.98
C ARG A 58 -7.59 8.43 8.23
N ARG A 59 -7.28 7.14 8.07
CA ARG A 59 -8.24 6.07 8.37
C ARG A 59 -8.70 6.10 9.81
N HIS A 60 -7.80 6.39 10.74
CA HIS A 60 -8.11 6.41 12.16
C HIS A 60 -8.88 7.66 12.58
N THR A 61 -8.57 8.81 11.98
CA THR A 61 -9.20 10.08 12.35
C THR A 61 -10.46 10.38 11.55
N HIS A 62 -10.51 9.94 10.30
CA HIS A 62 -11.63 10.22 9.38
C HIS A 62 -12.02 8.91 8.69
N PRO A 63 -12.90 8.10 9.33
CA PRO A 63 -13.35 6.85 8.71
C PRO A 63 -13.91 7.11 7.31
N PRO A 64 -13.52 6.30 6.32
CA PRO A 64 -13.93 6.52 4.94
C PRO A 64 -15.43 6.32 4.76
N LYS A 65 -16.06 7.24 4.02
CA LYS A 65 -17.45 7.11 3.61
C LYS A 65 -17.61 6.08 2.50
N ASN A 66 -16.53 5.83 1.75
CA ASN A 66 -16.48 4.89 0.66
C ASN A 66 -15.31 3.94 0.91
N ILE A 67 -15.60 2.64 0.95
CA ILE A 67 -14.61 1.61 1.23
C ILE A 67 -13.49 1.60 0.18
N ASP A 68 -13.81 1.92 -1.07
CA ASP A 68 -12.87 1.80 -2.19
C ASP A 68 -11.68 2.75 -2.09
N TRP A 69 -11.87 3.97 -1.59
CA TRP A 69 -10.75 4.91 -1.49
C TRP A 69 -9.74 4.52 -0.40
N ASN A 70 -10.18 3.66 0.52
CA ASN A 70 -9.37 3.24 1.64
C ASN A 70 -8.50 2.01 1.31
N THR A 71 -8.67 1.42 0.14
CA THR A 71 -7.93 0.24 -0.24
C THR A 71 -6.70 0.63 -1.05
N ILE A 72 -5.55 0.15 -0.61
CA ILE A 72 -4.29 0.32 -1.34
C ILE A 72 -3.98 -1.01 -2.01
N TYR A 73 -3.63 -0.94 -3.28
CA TYR A 73 -3.26 -2.12 -4.06
C TYR A 73 -1.78 -2.09 -4.38
N CYS A 74 -1.18 -3.27 -4.38
CA CYS A 74 0.19 -3.48 -4.81
C CYS A 74 0.16 -4.19 -6.14
N GLU A 75 0.83 -3.65 -7.15
CA GLU A 75 0.89 -4.25 -8.49
C GLU A 75 2.33 -4.58 -8.85
N CYS A 76 2.55 -5.79 -9.34
CA CYS A 76 3.87 -6.28 -9.71
C CYS A 76 3.74 -7.23 -10.90
N SER A 77 4.74 -7.24 -11.78
CA SER A 77 4.77 -8.13 -12.94
C SER A 77 5.04 -9.59 -12.56
N HIS A 78 5.57 -9.83 -11.36
CA HIS A 78 5.89 -11.15 -10.86
C HIS A 78 5.04 -11.49 -9.64
N ASP A 79 4.86 -12.79 -9.38
CA ASP A 79 4.14 -13.24 -8.20
C ASP A 79 5.04 -13.09 -6.98
N ILE A 80 4.71 -12.12 -6.12
CA ILE A 80 5.45 -11.87 -4.87
C ILE A 80 4.60 -12.18 -3.62
N TYR A 81 3.47 -12.87 -3.81
CA TYR A 81 2.53 -13.14 -2.72
C TYR A 81 3.22 -13.77 -1.50
N HIS A 82 4.10 -14.74 -1.73
CA HIS A 82 4.79 -15.44 -0.64
C HIS A 82 5.68 -14.52 0.21
N LEU A 83 6.07 -13.35 -0.33
CA LEU A 83 6.90 -12.38 0.39
C LEU A 83 6.05 -11.38 1.19
N ILE A 84 4.84 -11.08 0.73
CA ILE A 84 4.01 -10.02 1.31
C ILE A 84 2.70 -10.53 1.87
N ARG A 85 2.52 -11.83 1.97
CA ARG A 85 1.23 -12.44 2.33
C ARG A 85 0.65 -11.95 3.65
N ASP A 86 1.51 -11.55 4.60
CA ASP A 86 1.06 -11.05 5.90
C ASP A 86 0.35 -9.70 5.79
N TYR A 87 0.50 -9.02 4.65
CA TYR A 87 -0.06 -7.71 4.39
C TYR A 87 -1.09 -7.72 3.27
N VAL A 88 -1.43 -8.89 2.76
CA VAL A 88 -2.41 -9.03 1.68
C VAL A 88 -3.76 -9.41 2.26
N LYS A 89 -4.80 -8.71 1.83
CA LYS A 89 -6.17 -8.99 2.22
C LYS A 89 -6.65 -10.24 1.48
N GLU A 90 -7.09 -11.20 2.23
CA GLU A 90 -7.68 -12.42 1.67
C GLU A 90 -9.19 -12.35 1.59
#